data_7f76c0d142a6bc18eae86e1ab4c0f3a5
#
_entry.id   7f76c0d142a6bc18eae86e1ab4c0f3a5
#
_cell.length_a   1.000
_cell.length_b   1.000
_cell.length_c   1.000
_cell.angle_alpha   90.00
_cell.angle_beta   90.00
_cell.angle_gamma   90.00
#
_symmetry.space_group_name_H-M   'P 1'
#
loop_
_entity.id
_entity.type
_entity.pdbx_description
1 polymer ?
#
loop_
_entity_poly.entity_id
_entity_poly.type
_entity_poly.pdbx_seq_one_letter_code
_entity_poly.pdbx_strand_id
1 'polypeptide(L)'
;MTLRRTLCAGARPARAAVVACLGAVLAATACRAAPVPDYVRDTVGEWLIVTDEGKPGCRIRLAPERTIGGYVATPAPDCAGRLPAVGGVTAWDYDGGVRLRDATRRLVLDFQEDETTIMKTTFEKPPVAFLVKARPGVERAPYAPALLGTWILRRPTGPALCEVVLAKAPPAGKGGEEELVLRTGTPCDPAIARLRLNRWAVEDVRLILYGEPETSLAFEASGPETYAKAETGKPLDLVRAR
;
A
#
# COMPACT_ATOMS: atom_id res chain seq x y z
N MET A 1 4.67 26.90 -82.57
CA MET A 1 5.12 26.20 -83.82
C MET A 1 4.84 24.73 -83.65
N THR A 2 3.75 24.32 -84.31
CA THR A 2 3.60 23.23 -85.29
C THR A 2 3.95 21.85 -84.77
N LEU A 3 2.91 21.11 -84.46
CA LEU A 3 2.19 20.06 -85.23
C LEU A 3 3.13 18.91 -85.75
N ARG A 4 2.89 17.68 -85.35
CA ARG A 4 2.39 16.63 -86.26
C ARG A 4 1.93 15.38 -85.52
N ARG A 5 0.69 15.01 -85.91
CA ARG A 5 0.06 13.70 -85.69
C ARG A 5 0.72 12.61 -86.51
N THR A 6 0.72 11.39 -86.01
CA THR A 6 0.60 10.25 -86.94
C THR A 6 -0.17 9.13 -86.22
N LEU A 7 -1.32 8.83 -86.78
CA LEU A 7 -2.15 7.66 -86.52
C LEU A 7 -1.54 6.43 -87.21
N CYS A 8 -1.55 5.30 -86.59
CA CYS A 8 -1.67 4.02 -87.29
C CYS A 8 -2.54 3.07 -86.48
N ALA A 9 -3.59 2.62 -87.14
CA ALA A 9 -4.55 1.65 -86.66
C ALA A 9 -4.03 0.19 -86.88
N GLY A 10 -4.57 -0.75 -86.15
CA GLY A 10 -4.71 -2.09 -86.66
C GLY A 10 -4.47 -3.23 -85.66
N ALA A 11 -5.54 -3.97 -85.49
CA ALA A 11 -5.65 -5.41 -85.20
C ALA A 11 -5.86 -5.86 -83.74
N ARG A 12 -7.15 -6.25 -83.51
CA ARG A 12 -7.54 -7.22 -82.49
C ARG A 12 -7.12 -8.63 -82.91
N PRO A 13 -6.76 -9.54 -82.00
CA PRO A 13 -7.78 -10.50 -81.58
C PRO A 13 -7.87 -10.79 -80.09
N ALA A 14 -9.02 -11.29 -79.72
CA ALA A 14 -9.47 -11.72 -78.40
C ALA A 14 -8.63 -12.91 -77.86
N ARG A 15 -8.43 -13.00 -76.56
CA ARG A 15 -8.70 -14.18 -75.76
C ARG A 15 -8.10 -14.06 -74.34
N ALA A 16 -8.89 -14.57 -73.39
CA ALA A 16 -8.57 -15.04 -72.04
C ALA A 16 -8.42 -13.94 -70.96
N ALA A 17 -9.54 -13.71 -70.28
CA ALA A 17 -9.58 -13.18 -68.95
C ALA A 17 -8.99 -14.17 -67.95
N VAL A 18 -7.85 -13.84 -67.37
CA VAL A 18 -7.38 -14.46 -66.11
C VAL A 18 -7.63 -13.46 -65.01
N VAL A 19 -8.71 -13.69 -64.28
CA VAL A 19 -8.99 -12.97 -63.04
C VAL A 19 -8.04 -13.48 -61.99
N ALA A 20 -6.89 -12.81 -61.80
CA ALA A 20 -6.04 -12.99 -60.64
C ALA A 20 -6.63 -12.27 -59.43
N CYS A 21 -7.40 -13.00 -58.61
CA CYS A 21 -7.79 -12.54 -57.27
C CYS A 21 -6.51 -12.44 -56.40
N LEU A 22 -5.89 -11.27 -56.37
CA LEU A 22 -4.96 -10.91 -55.31
C LEU A 22 -5.74 -10.77 -54.02
N GLY A 23 -5.82 -11.86 -53.22
CA GLY A 23 -6.27 -11.81 -51.84
C GLY A 23 -5.24 -11.03 -51.04
N ALA A 24 -5.51 -9.76 -50.76
CA ALA A 24 -4.79 -8.98 -49.74
C ALA A 24 -5.10 -9.62 -48.40
N VAL A 25 -4.23 -10.50 -47.91
CA VAL A 25 -4.24 -10.95 -46.52
C VAL A 25 -3.80 -9.76 -45.67
N LEU A 26 -4.76 -9.00 -45.16
CA LEU A 26 -4.56 -8.05 -44.06
C LEU A 26 -4.19 -8.87 -42.85
N ALA A 27 -2.87 -9.06 -42.64
CA ALA A 27 -2.33 -9.55 -41.38
C ALA A 27 -2.63 -8.46 -40.32
N ALA A 28 -3.78 -8.62 -39.64
CA ALA A 28 -4.07 -7.86 -38.44
C ALA A 28 -2.98 -8.22 -37.41
N THR A 29 -1.92 -7.43 -37.35
CA THR A 29 -0.98 -7.45 -36.24
C THR A 29 -1.75 -7.06 -35.00
N ALA A 30 -2.25 -8.07 -34.28
CA ALA A 30 -2.80 -7.86 -32.95
C ALA A 30 -1.69 -7.20 -32.12
N CYS A 31 -1.85 -5.90 -31.83
CA CYS A 31 -0.99 -5.17 -30.92
C CYS A 31 -1.15 -5.83 -29.56
N ARG A 32 -0.33 -6.85 -29.25
CA ARG A 32 -0.27 -7.42 -27.91
C ARG A 32 0.25 -6.32 -27.00
N ALA A 33 -0.58 -5.88 -26.08
CA ALA A 33 -0.12 -5.03 -24.99
C ALA A 33 1.07 -5.72 -24.30
N ALA A 34 2.15 -4.98 -24.10
CA ALA A 34 3.30 -5.51 -23.38
C ALA A 34 2.84 -6.02 -22.00
N PRO A 35 3.36 -7.17 -21.55
CA PRO A 35 2.99 -7.71 -20.24
C PRO A 35 3.27 -6.67 -19.14
N VAL A 36 2.35 -6.55 -18.21
CA VAL A 36 2.51 -5.68 -17.05
C VAL A 36 3.68 -6.21 -16.22
N PRO A 37 4.69 -5.40 -15.87
CA PRO A 37 5.83 -5.83 -15.05
C PRO A 37 5.37 -6.38 -13.69
N ASP A 38 6.15 -7.30 -13.11
CA ASP A 38 5.82 -7.97 -11.86
C ASP A 38 5.64 -6.98 -10.71
N TYR A 39 6.56 -6.04 -10.55
CA TYR A 39 6.47 -4.99 -9.54
C TYR A 39 5.18 -4.16 -9.64
N VAL A 40 4.64 -3.96 -10.83
CA VAL A 40 3.35 -3.27 -11.01
C VAL A 40 2.21 -4.15 -10.51
N ARG A 41 2.21 -5.44 -10.89
CA ARG A 41 1.16 -6.38 -10.44
C ARG A 41 1.10 -6.50 -8.92
N ASP A 42 2.27 -6.53 -8.26
CA ASP A 42 2.38 -6.68 -6.81
C ASP A 42 1.96 -5.39 -6.07
N THR A 43 2.11 -4.23 -6.74
CA THR A 43 1.78 -2.93 -6.17
C THR A 43 0.33 -2.51 -6.42
N VAL A 44 -0.32 -2.98 -7.50
CA VAL A 44 -1.72 -2.66 -7.81
C VAL A 44 -2.66 -3.00 -6.65
N GLY A 45 -3.66 -2.15 -6.41
CA GLY A 45 -4.69 -2.36 -5.40
C GLY A 45 -5.04 -1.12 -4.59
N GLU A 46 -5.77 -1.37 -3.51
CA GLU A 46 -6.17 -0.32 -2.56
C GLU A 46 -5.12 -0.17 -1.46
N TRP A 47 -4.71 1.05 -1.25
CA TRP A 47 -3.72 1.43 -0.26
C TRP A 47 -4.27 2.51 0.66
N LEU A 48 -3.66 2.65 1.82
CA LEU A 48 -3.93 3.69 2.78
C LEU A 48 -2.64 4.45 3.07
N ILE A 49 -2.66 5.76 2.87
CA ILE A 49 -1.57 6.65 3.26
C ILE A 49 -1.90 7.16 4.66
N VAL A 50 -1.06 6.89 5.63
CA VAL A 50 -1.20 7.31 7.02
C VAL A 50 0.03 8.09 7.47
N THR A 51 -0.11 8.87 8.54
CA THR A 51 1.02 9.55 9.19
C THR A 51 1.18 9.07 10.63
N ASP A 52 2.35 9.31 11.21
CA ASP A 52 2.69 9.03 12.61
C ASP A 52 1.90 9.89 13.62
N GLU A 53 1.15 10.89 13.15
CA GLU A 53 0.34 11.76 14.00
C GLU A 53 -0.98 11.14 14.51
N GLY A 54 -1.33 9.92 14.10
CA GLY A 54 -2.58 9.25 14.47
C GLY A 54 -3.85 9.86 13.86
N LYS A 55 -3.73 10.76 12.90
CA LYS A 55 -4.84 11.34 12.15
C LYS A 55 -5.40 10.33 11.14
N PRO A 56 -6.69 10.46 10.73
CA PRO A 56 -7.22 9.66 9.63
C PRO A 56 -6.43 9.86 8.35
N GLY A 57 -6.03 8.77 7.75
CA GLY A 57 -5.27 8.73 6.50
C GLY A 57 -6.14 8.87 5.26
N CYS A 58 -5.54 8.65 4.13
CA CYS A 58 -6.13 8.81 2.80
C CYS A 58 -6.04 7.50 2.02
N ARG A 59 -7.19 6.98 1.57
CA ARG A 59 -7.24 5.81 0.69
C ARG A 59 -6.87 6.22 -0.73
N ILE A 60 -6.06 5.39 -1.39
CA ILE A 60 -5.67 5.60 -2.78
C ILE A 60 -5.68 4.25 -3.51
N ARG A 61 -6.24 4.26 -4.71
CA ARG A 61 -6.20 3.11 -5.61
C ARG A 61 -5.04 3.28 -6.58
N LEU A 62 -4.15 2.29 -6.64
CA LEU A 62 -3.08 2.18 -7.63
C LEU A 62 -3.52 1.17 -8.69
N ALA A 63 -3.60 1.59 -9.95
CA ALA A 63 -4.13 0.81 -11.05
C ALA A 63 -3.03 0.52 -12.10
N PRO A 64 -3.14 -0.57 -12.90
CA PRO A 64 -2.11 -0.96 -13.87
C PRO A 64 -2.20 -0.19 -15.20
N GLU A 65 -3.24 0.60 -15.39
CA GLU A 65 -3.45 1.37 -16.61
C GLU A 65 -2.39 2.45 -16.74
N ARG A 66 -1.80 2.55 -17.93
CA ARG A 66 -0.81 3.57 -18.25
C ARG A 66 -1.45 4.95 -18.37
N THR A 67 -0.77 5.95 -17.82
CA THR A 67 -1.11 7.36 -18.00
C THR A 67 0.15 8.20 -18.20
N ILE A 68 -0.01 9.50 -18.40
CA ILE A 68 1.13 10.43 -18.47
C ILE A 68 1.75 10.53 -17.08
N GLY A 69 3.00 10.08 -16.98
CA GLY A 69 3.74 10.08 -15.71
C GLY A 69 3.81 8.74 -14.98
N GLY A 70 3.27 7.66 -15.58
CA GLY A 70 3.38 6.31 -15.02
C GLY A 70 2.12 5.47 -15.18
N TYR A 71 1.53 5.04 -14.09
CA TYR A 71 0.29 4.29 -13.99
C TYR A 71 -0.76 5.14 -13.25
N VAL A 72 -2.03 4.83 -13.44
CA VAL A 72 -3.14 5.60 -12.84
C VAL A 72 -3.15 5.44 -11.31
N ALA A 73 -3.20 6.56 -10.61
CA ALA A 73 -3.46 6.64 -9.18
C ALA A 73 -4.72 7.47 -8.93
N THR A 74 -5.62 6.96 -8.09
CA THR A 74 -6.91 7.62 -7.80
C THR A 74 -7.08 7.74 -6.28
N PRO A 75 -6.82 8.92 -5.70
CA PRO A 75 -7.16 9.19 -4.32
C PRO A 75 -8.66 9.16 -4.08
N ALA A 76 -9.09 8.73 -2.89
CA ALA A 76 -10.48 8.87 -2.48
C ALA A 76 -10.88 10.36 -2.35
N PRO A 77 -12.15 10.71 -2.54
CA PRO A 77 -12.60 12.12 -2.58
C PRO A 77 -12.26 12.92 -1.31
N ASP A 78 -12.22 12.26 -0.16
CA ASP A 78 -11.91 12.88 1.14
C ASP A 78 -10.40 13.13 1.37
N CYS A 79 -9.54 12.63 0.50
CA CYS A 79 -8.09 12.80 0.59
C CYS A 79 -7.67 14.27 0.58
N ALA A 80 -8.32 15.10 -0.23
CA ALA A 80 -8.01 16.54 -0.29
C ALA A 80 -8.17 17.25 1.07
N GLY A 81 -9.12 16.78 1.89
CA GLY A 81 -9.33 17.32 3.25
C GLY A 81 -8.43 16.69 4.30
N ARG A 82 -8.04 15.41 4.13
CA ARG A 82 -7.22 14.68 5.12
C ARG A 82 -5.73 14.86 4.91
N LEU A 83 -5.28 14.76 3.66
CA LEU A 83 -3.90 14.93 3.21
C LEU A 83 -3.88 15.78 1.92
N PRO A 84 -3.91 17.10 2.02
CA PRO A 84 -4.10 17.99 0.87
C PRO A 84 -3.11 17.76 -0.28
N ALA A 85 -1.87 17.41 0.02
CA ALA A 85 -0.87 17.09 -1.00
C ALA A 85 -1.28 15.91 -1.88
N VAL A 86 -1.99 14.92 -1.33
CA VAL A 86 -2.42 13.70 -2.04
C VAL A 86 -3.65 13.94 -2.91
N GLY A 87 -4.48 14.93 -2.59
CA GLY A 87 -5.72 15.20 -3.34
C GLY A 87 -5.54 15.51 -4.81
N GLY A 88 -4.34 15.97 -5.22
CA GLY A 88 -3.97 16.24 -6.61
C GLY A 88 -3.23 15.12 -7.33
N VAL A 89 -3.03 13.96 -6.71
CA VAL A 89 -2.32 12.82 -7.30
C VAL A 89 -3.16 12.21 -8.41
N THR A 90 -2.52 11.91 -9.55
CA THR A 90 -3.15 11.30 -10.73
C THR A 90 -2.38 10.10 -11.26
N ALA A 91 -1.10 9.97 -10.89
CA ALA A 91 -0.24 8.90 -11.39
C ALA A 91 0.67 8.36 -10.31
N TRP A 92 1.15 7.13 -10.53
CA TRP A 92 2.18 6.49 -9.74
C TRP A 92 3.20 5.80 -10.63
N ASP A 93 4.41 5.69 -10.15
CA ASP A 93 5.48 4.84 -10.70
C ASP A 93 6.22 4.13 -9.57
N TYR A 94 7.12 3.21 -9.94
CA TYR A 94 7.93 2.44 -8.98
C TYR A 94 9.41 2.60 -9.31
N ASP A 95 10.20 2.98 -8.30
CA ASP A 95 11.64 3.12 -8.39
C ASP A 95 12.28 2.88 -7.00
N GLY A 96 12.45 1.60 -6.65
CA GLY A 96 12.84 1.20 -5.29
C GLY A 96 11.72 1.38 -4.26
N GLY A 97 10.57 1.88 -4.68
CA GLY A 97 9.39 2.15 -3.89
C GLY A 97 8.30 2.81 -4.73
N VAL A 98 7.21 3.24 -4.10
CA VAL A 98 6.06 3.87 -4.78
C VAL A 98 6.21 5.38 -4.79
N ARG A 99 6.22 5.98 -5.98
CA ARG A 99 6.22 7.44 -6.15
C ARG A 99 4.87 7.90 -6.67
N LEU A 100 4.29 8.89 -6.00
CA LEU A 100 3.02 9.52 -6.38
C LEU A 100 3.28 10.85 -7.06
N ARG A 101 2.59 11.08 -8.20
CA ARG A 101 2.75 12.27 -9.02
C ARG A 101 1.43 12.98 -9.27
N ASP A 102 1.48 14.30 -9.37
CA ASP A 102 0.35 15.12 -9.81
C ASP A 102 0.18 15.15 -11.35
N ALA A 103 -0.86 15.81 -11.83
CA ALA A 103 -1.16 15.95 -13.26
C ALA A 103 -0.04 16.66 -14.05
N THR A 104 0.84 17.41 -13.40
CA THR A 104 2.02 18.05 -14.01
C THR A 104 3.27 17.16 -13.96
N ARG A 105 3.15 15.92 -13.47
CA ARG A 105 4.22 14.93 -13.28
C ARG A 105 5.20 15.30 -12.15
N ARG A 106 4.87 16.28 -11.33
CA ARG A 106 5.67 16.64 -10.18
C ARG A 106 5.54 15.54 -9.12
N LEU A 107 6.65 15.16 -8.51
CA LEU A 107 6.67 14.24 -7.38
C LEU A 107 5.94 14.87 -6.18
N VAL A 108 4.94 14.15 -5.67
CA VAL A 108 4.12 14.55 -4.51
C VAL A 108 4.59 13.82 -3.26
N LEU A 109 4.70 12.49 -3.34
CA LEU A 109 5.22 11.63 -2.28
C LEU A 109 6.13 10.57 -2.89
N ASP A 110 7.19 10.25 -2.17
CA ASP A 110 8.15 9.20 -2.50
C ASP A 110 8.23 8.24 -1.32
N PHE A 111 7.64 7.05 -1.48
CA PHE A 111 7.67 5.99 -0.49
C PHE A 111 8.77 5.00 -0.84
N GLN A 112 9.79 4.92 -0.02
CA GLN A 112 10.87 3.96 -0.16
C GLN A 112 10.63 2.77 0.77
N GLU A 113 10.95 1.59 0.30
CA GLU A 113 10.94 0.38 1.12
C GLU A 113 12.19 0.38 2.00
N ASP A 114 11.99 0.22 3.30
CA ASP A 114 13.09 0.05 4.23
C ASP A 114 13.40 -1.44 4.46
N GLU A 115 14.38 -1.75 5.32
CA GLU A 115 14.77 -3.13 5.65
C GLU A 115 13.62 -3.96 6.25
N THR A 116 12.54 -3.30 6.70
CA THR A 116 11.36 -3.94 7.30
C THR A 116 10.22 -4.15 6.31
N THR A 117 10.42 -3.86 5.02
CA THR A 117 9.39 -3.89 3.97
C THR A 117 8.25 -2.88 4.15
N ILE A 118 8.43 -1.90 5.02
CA ILE A 118 7.47 -0.81 5.23
C ILE A 118 7.80 0.31 4.25
N MET A 119 6.82 0.68 3.42
CA MET A 119 6.96 1.83 2.53
C MET A 119 6.72 3.12 3.28
N LYS A 120 7.75 3.94 3.45
CA LYS A 120 7.66 5.23 4.14
C LYS A 120 8.36 6.35 3.36
N THR A 121 7.91 7.58 3.59
CA THR A 121 8.56 8.75 2.99
C THR A 121 9.90 9.01 3.65
N THR A 122 10.89 9.38 2.84
CA THR A 122 12.25 9.70 3.28
C THR A 122 12.39 11.17 3.71
N PHE A 123 11.31 11.81 4.13
CA PHE A 123 11.36 13.20 4.53
C PHE A 123 12.19 13.37 5.80
N GLU A 124 13.13 14.30 5.75
CA GLU A 124 13.92 14.72 6.91
C GLU A 124 13.09 15.44 7.98
N LYS A 125 11.81 15.74 7.69
CA LYS A 125 10.91 16.49 8.59
C LYS A 125 9.58 15.76 8.78
N PRO A 126 9.11 15.63 10.03
CA PRO A 126 7.77 15.14 10.34
C PRO A 126 6.66 15.98 9.68
N PRO A 127 5.48 15.40 9.39
CA PRO A 127 5.11 14.01 9.69
C PRO A 127 5.68 13.02 8.67
N VAL A 128 6.09 11.85 9.13
CA VAL A 128 6.43 10.72 8.28
C VAL A 128 5.14 10.11 7.75
N ALA A 129 5.06 9.88 6.44
CA ALA A 129 3.93 9.19 5.85
C ALA A 129 4.31 7.76 5.46
N PHE A 130 3.36 6.85 5.64
CA PHE A 130 3.48 5.43 5.33
C PHE A 130 2.44 5.03 4.31
N LEU A 131 2.79 4.13 3.40
CA LEU A 131 1.89 3.51 2.44
C LEU A 131 1.66 2.06 2.85
N VAL A 132 0.47 1.75 3.34
CA VAL A 132 0.09 0.41 3.81
C VAL A 132 -1.06 -0.14 2.99
N LYS A 133 -1.18 -1.47 2.89
CA LYS A 133 -2.35 -2.10 2.23
C LYS A 133 -3.62 -1.68 2.96
N ALA A 134 -4.62 -1.17 2.22
CA ALA A 134 -5.89 -0.78 2.80
C ALA A 134 -6.64 -2.00 3.34
N ARG A 135 -7.15 -1.90 4.57
CA ARG A 135 -7.98 -2.92 5.21
C ARG A 135 -9.31 -2.31 5.63
N PRO A 136 -10.41 -3.07 5.62
CA PRO A 136 -11.70 -2.57 6.08
C PRO A 136 -11.65 -2.05 7.52
N GLY A 137 -12.15 -0.86 7.77
CA GLY A 137 -12.21 -0.25 9.09
C GLY A 137 -10.88 0.28 9.65
N VAL A 138 -9.76 0.11 8.93
CA VAL A 138 -8.49 0.74 9.27
C VAL A 138 -8.42 2.09 8.58
N GLU A 139 -8.34 3.16 9.39
CA GLU A 139 -8.37 4.55 8.91
C GLU A 139 -7.10 5.33 9.29
N ARG A 140 -6.26 4.78 10.18
CA ARG A 140 -5.07 5.47 10.71
C ARG A 140 -3.97 4.50 11.12
N ALA A 141 -2.74 5.01 11.25
CA ALA A 141 -1.66 4.29 11.92
C ALA A 141 -1.95 4.11 13.42
N PRO A 142 -1.35 3.11 14.07
CA PRO A 142 -1.31 3.03 15.52
C PRO A 142 -0.78 4.35 16.09
N TYR A 143 -1.42 4.85 17.14
CA TYR A 143 -1.02 6.09 17.80
C TYR A 143 -1.03 5.88 19.31
N ALA A 144 0.12 6.00 19.95
CA ALA A 144 0.31 5.57 21.33
C ALA A 144 -0.74 6.13 22.31
N PRO A 145 -1.14 7.42 22.31
CA PRO A 145 -2.18 7.91 23.19
C PRO A 145 -3.54 7.24 23.00
N ALA A 146 -3.88 6.82 21.77
CA ALA A 146 -5.14 6.14 21.46
C ALA A 146 -5.14 4.66 21.83
N LEU A 147 -3.96 4.08 22.06
CA LEU A 147 -3.80 2.66 22.41
C LEU A 147 -3.86 2.39 23.90
N LEU A 148 -3.79 3.40 24.74
CA LEU A 148 -3.87 3.24 26.20
C LEU A 148 -5.17 2.55 26.60
N GLY A 149 -5.09 1.63 27.56
CA GLY A 149 -6.23 0.89 28.10
C GLY A 149 -6.08 -0.64 27.99
N THR A 150 -7.21 -1.33 28.15
CA THR A 150 -7.25 -2.80 28.23
C THR A 150 -7.48 -3.42 26.86
N TRP A 151 -6.73 -4.46 26.59
CA TRP A 151 -6.76 -5.24 25.36
C TRP A 151 -6.78 -6.73 25.66
N ILE A 152 -7.29 -7.52 24.71
CA ILE A 152 -7.37 -8.97 24.81
C ILE A 152 -6.50 -9.60 23.72
N LEU A 153 -5.50 -10.36 24.13
CA LEU A 153 -4.78 -11.29 23.25
C LEU A 153 -5.64 -12.55 23.08
N ARG A 154 -5.91 -12.94 21.82
CA ARG A 154 -6.68 -14.14 21.50
C ARG A 154 -6.22 -14.77 20.18
N ARG A 155 -6.66 -15.99 19.91
CA ARG A 155 -6.64 -16.54 18.55
C ARG A 155 -7.75 -15.90 17.71
N PRO A 156 -7.61 -15.81 16.37
CA PRO A 156 -8.66 -15.20 15.52
C PRO A 156 -10.06 -15.78 15.74
N THR A 157 -10.17 -17.07 16.02
CA THR A 157 -11.43 -17.79 16.24
C THR A 157 -11.49 -18.49 17.59
N GLY A 158 -10.66 -18.09 18.57
CA GLY A 158 -10.53 -18.76 19.86
C GLY A 158 -10.94 -17.90 21.05
N PRO A 159 -10.91 -18.49 22.26
CA PRO A 159 -11.12 -17.76 23.50
C PRO A 159 -9.99 -16.74 23.75
N ALA A 160 -10.24 -15.84 24.70
CA ALA A 160 -9.21 -14.96 25.23
C ALA A 160 -8.05 -15.80 25.81
N LEU A 161 -6.83 -15.41 25.47
CA LEU A 161 -5.62 -16.02 25.98
C LEU A 161 -5.04 -15.23 27.15
N CYS A 162 -5.11 -13.91 27.07
CA CYS A 162 -4.57 -13.03 28.09
C CYS A 162 -5.17 -11.63 27.95
N GLU A 163 -5.54 -11.01 29.05
CA GLU A 163 -5.78 -9.58 29.11
C GLU A 163 -4.45 -8.84 29.27
N VAL A 164 -4.27 -7.76 28.55
CA VAL A 164 -3.09 -6.89 28.66
C VAL A 164 -3.55 -5.43 28.81
N VAL A 165 -2.87 -4.68 29.66
CA VAL A 165 -3.12 -3.26 29.85
C VAL A 165 -1.93 -2.48 29.31
N LEU A 166 -2.18 -1.67 28.27
CA LEU A 166 -1.21 -0.73 27.72
C LEU A 166 -1.32 0.58 28.51
N ALA A 167 -0.25 0.95 29.18
CA ALA A 167 -0.22 2.10 30.09
C ALA A 167 1.05 2.93 29.87
N LYS A 168 1.06 4.10 30.49
CA LYS A 168 2.27 4.92 30.69
C LYS A 168 2.70 4.82 32.15
N ALA A 169 3.99 4.67 32.39
CA ALA A 169 4.58 4.86 33.71
C ALA A 169 4.91 6.34 33.92
N PRO A 170 4.84 6.83 35.14
CA PRO A 170 5.40 8.14 35.48
C PRO A 170 6.89 8.19 35.13
N PRO A 171 7.39 9.33 34.64
CA PRO A 171 8.82 9.46 34.36
C PRO A 171 9.66 9.18 35.60
N ALA A 172 10.74 8.44 35.44
CA ALA A 172 11.70 8.14 36.50
C ALA A 172 12.51 9.41 36.84
N GLY A 173 11.99 10.25 37.75
CA GLY A 173 12.63 11.49 38.19
C GLY A 173 12.35 12.73 37.36
N LYS A 174 12.96 13.87 37.72
CA LYS A 174 12.81 15.14 36.99
C LYS A 174 13.54 15.06 35.65
N GLY A 175 12.76 15.13 34.55
CA GLY A 175 13.30 15.12 33.18
C GLY A 175 13.43 13.73 32.54
N GLY A 176 12.93 12.67 33.18
CA GLY A 176 12.81 11.35 32.55
C GLY A 176 11.69 11.33 31.50
N GLU A 177 11.84 10.50 30.45
CA GLU A 177 10.77 10.25 29.48
C GLU A 177 9.71 9.33 30.07
N GLU A 178 8.45 9.49 29.59
CA GLU A 178 7.36 8.56 29.93
C GLU A 178 7.66 7.17 29.33
N GLU A 179 7.66 6.15 30.16
CA GLU A 179 7.84 4.78 29.71
C GLU A 179 6.49 4.15 29.39
N LEU A 180 6.42 3.48 28.23
CA LEU A 180 5.23 2.74 27.81
C LEU A 180 5.29 1.32 28.38
N VAL A 181 4.53 1.08 29.43
CA VAL A 181 4.53 -0.17 30.20
C VAL A 181 3.35 -1.04 29.85
N LEU A 182 3.56 -2.36 29.82
CA LEU A 182 2.53 -3.36 29.62
C LEU A 182 2.38 -4.19 30.91
N ARG A 183 1.13 -4.43 31.31
CA ARG A 183 0.78 -5.34 32.41
C ARG A 183 -0.10 -6.45 31.87
N THR A 184 0.20 -7.68 32.24
CA THR A 184 -0.64 -8.85 31.91
C THR A 184 -1.62 -9.12 33.04
N GLY A 185 -2.85 -9.43 32.69
CA GLY A 185 -3.89 -9.86 33.62
C GLY A 185 -3.72 -11.33 34.04
N THR A 186 -4.56 -11.73 34.98
CA THR A 186 -4.65 -13.13 35.43
C THR A 186 -6.12 -13.59 35.35
N PRO A 187 -6.42 -14.76 34.77
CA PRO A 187 -5.48 -15.77 34.22
C PRO A 187 -4.94 -15.39 32.83
N CYS A 188 -3.76 -15.85 32.51
CA CYS A 188 -3.10 -15.68 31.22
C CYS A 188 -2.64 -17.07 30.72
N ASP A 189 -2.84 -17.37 29.44
CA ASP A 189 -2.40 -18.63 28.84
C ASP A 189 -0.90 -18.85 29.10
N PRO A 190 -0.45 -20.04 29.51
CA PRO A 190 0.95 -20.30 29.84
C PRO A 190 1.93 -19.98 28.71
N ALA A 191 1.52 -20.09 27.44
CA ALA A 191 2.39 -19.72 26.31
C ALA A 191 2.59 -18.20 26.22
N ILE A 192 1.57 -17.40 26.55
CA ILE A 192 1.69 -15.94 26.61
C ILE A 192 2.43 -15.50 27.87
N ALA A 193 2.11 -16.10 29.03
CA ALA A 193 2.79 -15.79 30.29
C ALA A 193 4.31 -15.96 30.24
N ARG A 194 4.81 -16.98 29.51
CA ARG A 194 6.24 -17.24 29.30
C ARG A 194 6.96 -16.13 28.55
N LEU A 195 6.25 -15.32 27.75
CA LEU A 195 6.84 -14.21 27.01
C LEU A 195 7.23 -13.04 27.94
N ARG A 196 6.72 -13.02 29.18
CA ARG A 196 7.00 -11.98 30.21
C ARG A 196 6.84 -10.56 29.65
N LEU A 197 5.75 -10.33 28.89
CA LEU A 197 5.46 -9.04 28.28
C LEU A 197 5.36 -7.96 29.36
N ASN A 198 6.15 -6.89 29.23
CA ASN A 198 6.26 -5.84 30.26
C ASN A 198 6.32 -4.42 29.68
N ARG A 199 6.57 -4.26 28.38
CA ARG A 199 6.69 -2.98 27.70
C ARG A 199 6.02 -3.02 26.34
N TRP A 200 5.64 -1.87 25.80
CA TRP A 200 5.13 -1.74 24.45
C TRP A 200 5.63 -0.46 23.79
N ALA A 201 5.57 -0.40 22.47
CA ALA A 201 5.87 0.78 21.68
C ALA A 201 5.03 0.81 20.40
N VAL A 202 4.98 1.97 19.77
CA VAL A 202 4.55 2.11 18.36
C VAL A 202 5.80 2.39 17.56
N GLU A 203 6.10 1.52 16.62
CA GLU A 203 7.23 1.66 15.69
C GLU A 203 6.68 1.66 14.26
N ASP A 204 6.91 2.75 13.56
CA ASP A 204 6.31 3.00 12.25
C ASP A 204 4.77 2.80 12.28
N VAL A 205 4.26 1.78 11.61
CA VAL A 205 2.83 1.42 11.55
C VAL A 205 2.49 0.18 12.37
N ARG A 206 3.37 -0.23 13.29
CA ARG A 206 3.21 -1.44 14.11
C ARG A 206 3.12 -1.10 15.59
N LEU A 207 2.27 -1.83 16.28
CA LEU A 207 2.25 -1.91 17.74
C LEU A 207 3.12 -3.09 18.15
N ILE A 208 4.17 -2.82 18.91
CA ILE A 208 5.11 -3.85 19.38
C ILE A 208 4.90 -4.07 20.88
N LEU A 209 4.73 -5.34 21.27
CA LEU A 209 4.74 -5.76 22.67
C LEU A 209 6.07 -6.46 22.95
N TYR A 210 6.81 -5.96 23.93
CA TYR A 210 8.11 -6.48 24.32
C TYR A 210 8.04 -7.29 25.60
N GLY A 211 8.84 -8.34 25.68
CA GLY A 211 8.98 -9.21 26.82
C GLY A 211 10.43 -9.64 27.06
N GLU A 212 10.62 -10.61 27.93
CA GLU A 212 11.93 -11.12 28.35
C GLU A 212 12.06 -12.62 28.11
N PRO A 213 13.28 -13.13 27.78
CA PRO A 213 14.43 -12.38 27.27
C PRO A 213 14.23 -12.05 25.78
N GLU A 214 14.51 -10.81 25.37
CA GLU A 214 14.53 -10.34 23.96
C GLU A 214 13.36 -10.82 23.06
N THR A 215 12.18 -10.94 23.66
CA THR A 215 10.97 -11.38 22.98
C THR A 215 10.17 -10.17 22.53
N SER A 216 9.66 -10.21 21.30
CA SER A 216 8.71 -9.20 20.80
C SER A 216 7.57 -9.84 20.03
N LEU A 217 6.43 -9.18 20.02
CA LEU A 217 5.29 -9.48 19.18
C LEU A 217 4.87 -8.22 18.45
N ALA A 218 5.02 -8.20 17.13
CA ALA A 218 4.59 -7.09 16.30
C ALA A 218 3.17 -7.30 15.79
N PHE A 219 2.36 -6.23 15.83
CA PHE A 219 0.97 -6.24 15.41
C PHE A 219 0.71 -5.12 14.41
N GLU A 220 -0.04 -5.41 13.36
CA GLU A 220 -0.53 -4.46 12.37
C GLU A 220 -2.03 -4.28 12.51
N ALA A 221 -2.53 -3.07 12.27
CA ALA A 221 -3.96 -2.81 12.27
C ALA A 221 -4.68 -3.71 11.25
N SER A 222 -5.69 -4.45 11.68
CA SER A 222 -6.48 -5.37 10.86
C SER A 222 -7.96 -5.03 10.81
N GLY A 223 -8.40 -4.09 11.63
CA GLY A 223 -9.77 -3.60 11.70
C GLY A 223 -9.90 -2.47 12.72
N PRO A 224 -11.13 -1.98 12.95
CA PRO A 224 -11.38 -1.05 14.03
C PRO A 224 -10.97 -1.68 15.36
N GLU A 225 -10.08 -1.03 16.09
CA GLU A 225 -9.64 -1.50 17.41
C GLU A 225 -9.18 -2.97 17.46
N THR A 226 -8.65 -3.46 16.33
CA THR A 226 -8.13 -4.83 16.18
C THR A 226 -6.80 -4.79 15.46
N TYR A 227 -5.84 -5.53 16.00
CA TYR A 227 -4.50 -5.68 15.45
C TYR A 227 -4.21 -7.16 15.29
N ALA A 228 -3.68 -7.57 14.14
CA ALA A 228 -3.25 -8.93 13.86
C ALA A 228 -1.72 -9.03 13.96
N LYS A 229 -1.22 -10.13 14.50
CA LYS A 229 0.21 -10.40 14.57
C LYS A 229 0.83 -10.41 13.17
N ALA A 230 1.89 -9.64 13.00
CA ALA A 230 2.57 -9.44 11.71
C ALA A 230 3.51 -10.60 11.35
N GLU A 231 4.19 -11.19 12.35
CA GLU A 231 5.17 -12.23 12.11
C GLU A 231 4.51 -13.59 11.81
N THR A 232 5.28 -14.45 11.16
CA THR A 232 4.90 -15.84 10.87
C THR A 232 4.67 -16.65 12.14
N GLY A 233 4.04 -17.80 12.03
CA GLY A 233 3.75 -18.72 13.13
C GLY A 233 2.28 -18.71 13.53
N LYS A 234 2.00 -19.04 14.80
CA LYS A 234 0.61 -19.12 15.27
C LYS A 234 -0.05 -17.73 15.27
N PRO A 235 -1.19 -17.55 14.57
CA PRO A 235 -1.85 -16.26 14.51
C PRO A 235 -2.34 -15.79 15.87
N LEU A 236 -2.25 -14.50 16.13
CA LEU A 236 -2.76 -13.81 17.31
C LEU A 236 -3.42 -12.51 16.88
N ASP A 237 -4.51 -12.18 17.56
CA ASP A 237 -5.15 -10.88 17.50
C ASP A 237 -5.02 -10.18 18.85
N LEU A 238 -4.85 -8.89 18.79
CA LEU A 238 -4.99 -7.97 19.92
C LEU A 238 -6.24 -7.12 19.68
N VAL A 239 -7.24 -7.27 20.52
CA VAL A 239 -8.55 -6.62 20.35
C VAL A 239 -8.84 -5.79 21.58
N ARG A 240 -9.38 -4.56 21.40
CA ARG A 240 -9.73 -3.70 22.54
C ARG A 240 -10.79 -4.39 23.40
N ALA A 241 -10.59 -4.41 24.71
CA ALA A 241 -11.62 -4.83 25.67
C ALA A 241 -12.79 -3.82 25.66
N ARG A 242 -14.00 -4.32 25.71
CA ARG A 242 -15.23 -3.52 25.78
C ARG A 242 -15.66 -3.29 27.21
#